data_5e2380a9d6bbd48ed1563fa5f3af71ab
#
_entry.id   5e2380a9d6bbd48ed1563fa5f3af71ab
#
_cell.length_a   1.000
_cell.length_b   1.000
_cell.length_c   1.000
_cell.angle_alpha   90.00
_cell.angle_beta   90.00
_cell.angle_gamma   90.00
#
_symmetry.space_group_name_H-M   'P 1'
#
loop_
_entity.id
_entity.type
_entity.pdbx_description
1 polymer ?
#
loop_
_entity_poly.entity_id
_entity_poly.type
_entity_poly.pdbx_seq_one_letter_code
_entity_poly.pdbx_strand_id
1 'polypeptide(L)'
;TISGIVVNGSEGGRLPDDFTVLLLTIDESAGEIIEQEEIPVNDDGTFTFSNLVSGPGLVYRVVANGEKYTPSIDMAGVEDWSRVRLTVYDETQSLDMITFSSYVMMVPTIDARSRQVGVLAVVNVDNQGDRLWIPDLQDPDLTGLDLLRFNLPEGFSDLSVETELPAGGNILEIPTGFAMTNPVPPGESAILMSYILEYEGDSFDFDLKLPYGADQIRLLVPDGGGRIEASGFGEIESVVVGDDVFNSIEGENFAIDHELNITFADLPQPTALQTLSDFFDGRTYIIVIIWVVGLALLAILGYAIYSTRKSESAPDDDEPATREDVLTEIANLDDDFESGNVEQDDYERRREELKDLALELDSSSDSQEESQDEPADSDTAESDEQDEKSES
;
A
#
# COMPACT_ATOMS: atom_id res chain seq x y z
N THR A 1 2.76 -16.81 -25.63
CA THR A 1 3.55 -15.72 -26.22
C THR A 1 3.30 -14.45 -25.46
N ILE A 2 4.38 -13.74 -25.08
CA ILE A 2 4.36 -12.39 -24.54
C ILE A 2 5.06 -11.50 -25.55
N SER A 3 4.41 -10.40 -25.93
CA SER A 3 5.01 -9.43 -26.85
C SER A 3 4.69 -8.01 -26.45
N GLY A 4 5.55 -7.08 -26.83
CA GLY A 4 5.39 -5.70 -26.44
C GLY A 4 6.40 -4.78 -27.09
N ILE A 5 6.52 -3.61 -26.47
CA ILE A 5 7.42 -2.56 -26.91
C ILE A 5 8.14 -1.94 -25.69
N VAL A 6 9.44 -1.70 -25.86
CA VAL A 6 10.20 -0.83 -24.97
C VAL A 6 10.31 0.54 -25.65
N VAL A 7 10.06 1.59 -24.91
CA VAL A 7 10.19 2.95 -25.39
C VAL A 7 11.07 3.79 -24.47
N ASN A 8 11.82 4.72 -25.02
CA ASN A 8 12.42 5.78 -24.20
C ASN A 8 11.37 6.90 -24.04
N GLY A 9 11.03 7.21 -22.79
CA GLY A 9 10.03 8.23 -22.46
C GLY A 9 10.56 9.65 -22.46
N SER A 10 11.89 9.83 -22.50
CA SER A 10 12.52 11.15 -22.52
C SER A 10 12.41 11.80 -23.90
N GLU A 11 12.26 13.13 -23.96
CA GLU A 11 12.15 13.88 -25.20
C GLU A 11 13.42 13.71 -26.05
N GLY A 12 13.26 13.13 -27.24
CA GLY A 12 14.37 12.82 -28.15
C GLY A 12 15.22 11.62 -27.73
N GLY A 13 14.86 10.96 -26.63
CA GLY A 13 15.56 9.76 -26.13
C GLY A 13 15.48 8.58 -27.10
N ARG A 14 16.47 7.70 -27.06
CA ARG A 14 16.56 6.48 -27.87
C ARG A 14 16.97 5.31 -26.99
N LEU A 15 16.57 4.12 -27.40
CA LEU A 15 17.12 2.92 -26.80
C LEU A 15 18.55 2.70 -27.28
N PRO A 16 19.46 2.16 -26.44
CA PRO A 16 20.75 1.65 -26.88
C PRO A 16 20.57 0.55 -27.94
N ASP A 17 21.53 0.43 -28.87
CA ASP A 17 21.47 -0.56 -29.98
C ASP A 17 21.48 -2.03 -29.47
N ASP A 18 22.02 -2.25 -28.28
CA ASP A 18 22.14 -3.57 -27.63
C ASP A 18 21.16 -3.76 -26.46
N PHE A 19 20.08 -3.01 -26.44
CA PHE A 19 19.09 -3.09 -25.37
C PHE A 19 18.37 -4.45 -25.34
N THR A 20 18.20 -5.02 -24.15
CA THR A 20 17.59 -6.32 -23.97
C THR A 20 16.37 -6.27 -23.07
N VAL A 21 15.53 -7.28 -23.21
CA VAL A 21 14.40 -7.55 -22.31
C VAL A 21 14.55 -8.93 -21.74
N LEU A 22 14.30 -9.05 -20.46
CA LEU A 22 14.40 -10.27 -19.68
C LEU A 22 13.00 -10.76 -19.32
N LEU A 23 12.75 -12.05 -19.52
CA LEU A 23 11.56 -12.73 -19.01
C LEU A 23 11.97 -13.60 -17.82
N LEU A 24 11.36 -13.38 -16.69
CA LEU A 24 11.47 -14.21 -15.50
C LEU A 24 10.24 -15.09 -15.39
N THR A 25 10.45 -16.40 -15.26
CA THR A 25 9.42 -17.36 -14.88
C THR A 25 9.58 -17.66 -13.39
N ILE A 26 8.55 -17.40 -12.61
CA ILE A 26 8.58 -17.44 -11.15
C ILE A 26 7.57 -18.51 -10.69
N ASP A 27 7.98 -19.36 -9.75
CA ASP A 27 7.06 -20.20 -8.99
C ASP A 27 6.39 -19.32 -7.92
N GLU A 28 5.09 -19.07 -8.07
CA GLU A 28 4.33 -18.20 -7.17
C GLU A 28 4.32 -18.72 -5.72
N SER A 29 4.35 -20.05 -5.56
CA SER A 29 4.28 -20.68 -4.24
C SER A 29 5.59 -20.58 -3.45
N ALA A 30 6.72 -20.64 -4.16
CA ALA A 30 8.07 -20.57 -3.57
C ALA A 30 8.66 -19.16 -3.65
N GLY A 31 8.15 -18.31 -4.56
CA GLY A 31 8.75 -17.00 -4.86
C GLY A 31 10.10 -17.13 -5.58
N GLU A 32 10.42 -18.29 -6.14
CA GLU A 32 11.71 -18.57 -6.76
C GLU A 32 11.66 -18.38 -8.28
N ILE A 33 12.72 -17.80 -8.85
CA ILE A 33 12.90 -17.72 -10.30
C ILE A 33 13.38 -19.09 -10.79
N ILE A 34 12.56 -19.76 -11.60
CA ILE A 34 12.86 -21.10 -12.14
C ILE A 34 13.47 -21.05 -13.54
N GLU A 35 13.21 -19.98 -14.29
CA GLU A 35 13.74 -19.79 -15.62
C GLU A 35 13.92 -18.31 -15.92
N GLN A 36 14.94 -18.00 -16.71
CA GLN A 36 15.26 -16.65 -17.15
C GLN A 36 15.64 -16.70 -18.63
N GLU A 37 14.92 -15.93 -19.45
CA GLU A 37 15.19 -15.78 -20.88
C GLU A 37 15.46 -14.32 -21.21
N GLU A 38 16.57 -14.03 -21.87
CA GLU A 38 16.95 -12.69 -22.31
C GLU A 38 16.98 -12.63 -23.82
N ILE A 39 16.33 -11.60 -24.38
CA ILE A 39 16.28 -11.37 -25.82
C ILE A 39 16.62 -9.92 -26.15
N PRO A 40 17.25 -9.65 -27.30
CA PRO A 40 17.43 -8.29 -27.78
C PRO A 40 16.09 -7.67 -28.21
N VAL A 41 15.99 -6.37 -28.06
CA VAL A 41 14.89 -5.56 -28.58
C VAL A 41 15.17 -5.25 -30.05
N ASN A 42 14.16 -5.27 -30.90
CA ASN A 42 14.28 -4.89 -32.30
C ASN A 42 14.53 -3.36 -32.44
N ASP A 43 14.99 -2.93 -33.62
CA ASP A 43 15.29 -1.50 -33.91
C ASP A 43 14.05 -0.58 -33.70
N ASP A 44 12.84 -1.11 -33.79
CA ASP A 44 11.58 -0.40 -33.54
C ASP A 44 11.09 -0.47 -32.08
N GLY A 45 11.90 -1.04 -31.19
CA GLY A 45 11.60 -1.20 -29.77
C GLY A 45 10.74 -2.43 -29.46
N THR A 46 10.33 -3.23 -30.43
CA THR A 46 9.48 -4.39 -30.19
C THR A 46 10.26 -5.60 -29.68
N PHE A 47 9.59 -6.46 -28.91
CA PHE A 47 10.12 -7.74 -28.44
C PHE A 47 9.03 -8.82 -28.42
N THR A 48 9.44 -10.09 -28.46
CA THR A 48 8.52 -11.23 -28.39
C THR A 48 9.16 -12.45 -27.77
N PHE A 49 8.60 -12.91 -26.68
CA PHE A 49 8.90 -14.22 -26.07
C PHE A 49 7.91 -15.26 -26.59
N SER A 50 8.42 -16.39 -27.04
CA SER A 50 7.63 -17.49 -27.61
C SER A 50 7.86 -18.77 -26.80
N ASN A 51 6.95 -19.74 -26.95
CA ASN A 51 7.07 -21.07 -26.33
C ASN A 51 7.12 -21.03 -24.79
N LEU A 52 6.36 -20.13 -24.19
CA LEU A 52 6.28 -20.02 -22.74
C LEU A 52 5.86 -21.35 -22.10
N VAL A 53 6.57 -21.75 -21.07
CA VAL A 53 6.22 -22.92 -20.25
C VAL A 53 4.95 -22.56 -19.48
N SER A 54 3.87 -23.31 -19.67
CA SER A 54 2.64 -23.08 -18.92
C SER A 54 2.44 -24.18 -17.88
N GLY A 55 2.16 -23.79 -16.65
CA GLY A 55 1.90 -24.68 -15.54
C GLY A 55 1.14 -23.97 -14.41
N PRO A 56 0.45 -24.73 -13.55
CA PRO A 56 -0.20 -24.14 -12.40
C PRO A 56 0.85 -23.52 -11.45
N GLY A 57 0.60 -22.32 -10.95
CA GLY A 57 1.49 -21.61 -10.04
C GLY A 57 2.70 -20.96 -10.68
N LEU A 58 2.78 -20.88 -12.03
CA LEU A 58 3.81 -20.13 -12.73
C LEU A 58 3.30 -18.73 -13.07
N VAL A 59 4.06 -17.72 -12.67
CA VAL A 59 3.85 -16.30 -13.03
C VAL A 59 5.05 -15.80 -13.83
N TYR A 60 4.81 -14.82 -14.67
CA TYR A 60 5.84 -14.22 -15.51
C TYR A 60 6.03 -12.76 -15.13
N ARG A 61 7.29 -12.32 -15.17
CA ARG A 61 7.67 -10.92 -15.06
C ARG A 61 8.54 -10.54 -16.25
N VAL A 62 8.15 -9.47 -16.94
CA VAL A 62 8.94 -8.91 -18.05
C VAL A 62 9.70 -7.71 -17.51
N VAL A 63 11.01 -7.68 -17.74
CA VAL A 63 11.92 -6.66 -17.21
C VAL A 63 12.68 -6.03 -18.38
N ALA A 64 12.67 -4.70 -18.48
CA ALA A 64 13.57 -4.01 -19.37
C ALA A 64 14.96 -3.92 -18.72
N ASN A 65 15.99 -4.47 -19.37
CA ASN A 65 17.32 -4.61 -18.80
C ASN A 65 18.17 -3.34 -19.02
N GLY A 66 17.77 -2.25 -18.32
CA GLY A 66 18.55 -1.03 -18.29
C GLY A 66 19.70 -1.10 -17.29
N GLU A 67 20.73 -0.30 -17.47
CA GLU A 67 21.96 -0.33 -16.64
C GLU A 67 21.68 0.06 -15.18
N LYS A 68 20.88 1.11 -14.94
CA LYS A 68 20.59 1.63 -13.60
C LYS A 68 19.10 1.59 -13.22
N TYR A 69 18.25 1.39 -14.20
CA TYR A 69 16.81 1.34 -14.04
C TYR A 69 16.23 0.17 -14.83
N THR A 70 15.59 -0.74 -14.15
CA THR A 70 15.06 -1.98 -14.72
C THR A 70 13.54 -2.04 -14.51
N PRO A 71 12.74 -1.25 -15.25
CA PRO A 71 11.29 -1.29 -15.11
C PRO A 71 10.77 -2.68 -15.46
N SER A 72 9.80 -3.15 -14.68
CA SER A 72 9.23 -4.48 -14.85
C SER A 72 7.72 -4.46 -14.79
N ILE A 73 7.10 -5.45 -15.41
CA ILE A 73 5.67 -5.68 -15.36
C ILE A 73 5.43 -7.14 -14.98
N ASP A 74 4.66 -7.34 -13.90
CA ASP A 74 4.13 -8.65 -13.55
C ASP A 74 2.97 -8.99 -14.48
N MET A 75 3.06 -10.13 -15.16
CA MET A 75 2.06 -10.57 -16.11
C MET A 75 0.81 -11.17 -15.44
N ALA A 76 0.86 -11.40 -14.13
CA ALA A 76 -0.31 -11.77 -13.34
C ALA A 76 -1.30 -10.60 -13.33
N GLY A 77 -2.51 -10.83 -13.88
CA GLY A 77 -3.53 -9.78 -14.00
C GLY A 77 -3.45 -8.89 -15.24
N VAL A 78 -2.48 -9.09 -16.11
CA VAL A 78 -2.44 -8.44 -17.43
C VAL A 78 -3.37 -9.18 -18.38
N GLU A 79 -4.39 -8.49 -18.90
CA GLU A 79 -5.38 -9.12 -19.81
C GLU A 79 -4.82 -9.41 -21.21
N ASP A 80 -3.98 -8.53 -21.72
CA ASP A 80 -3.44 -8.63 -23.10
C ASP A 80 -1.91 -8.74 -23.10
N TRP A 81 -1.42 -9.97 -23.14
CA TRP A 81 0.01 -10.30 -23.20
C TRP A 81 0.69 -9.93 -24.53
N SER A 82 -0.08 -9.41 -25.48
CA SER A 82 0.45 -8.94 -26.77
C SER A 82 0.74 -7.44 -26.81
N ARG A 83 0.49 -6.70 -25.72
CA ARG A 83 0.62 -5.24 -25.65
C ARG A 83 1.41 -4.76 -24.42
N VAL A 84 2.40 -5.50 -24.01
CA VAL A 84 3.28 -5.11 -22.91
C VAL A 84 4.04 -3.85 -23.31
N ARG A 85 4.02 -2.83 -22.46
CA ARG A 85 4.78 -1.59 -22.67
C ARG A 85 5.69 -1.34 -21.50
N LEU A 86 6.99 -1.30 -21.74
CA LEU A 86 8.00 -0.90 -20.79
C LEU A 86 8.54 0.47 -21.19
N THR A 87 8.74 1.36 -20.22
CA THR A 87 9.28 2.69 -20.47
C THR A 87 10.57 2.83 -19.69
N VAL A 88 11.64 3.18 -20.40
CA VAL A 88 12.93 3.58 -19.83
C VAL A 88 13.13 5.06 -20.09
N TYR A 89 14.09 5.69 -19.44
CA TYR A 89 14.31 7.12 -19.51
C TYR A 89 15.81 7.42 -19.59
N ASP A 90 16.15 8.54 -20.21
CA ASP A 90 17.47 9.13 -20.10
C ASP A 90 17.70 9.62 -18.65
N GLU A 91 18.95 9.61 -18.20
CA GLU A 91 19.31 9.98 -16.83
C GLU A 91 19.48 11.49 -16.63
N THR A 92 19.25 11.95 -15.41
CA THR A 92 19.59 13.28 -14.92
C THR A 92 20.03 13.23 -13.47
N GLN A 93 20.94 14.11 -13.06
CA GLN A 93 21.32 14.32 -11.67
C GLN A 93 20.63 15.57 -11.06
N SER A 94 19.95 16.38 -11.88
CA SER A 94 19.23 17.55 -11.38
C SER A 94 17.97 17.15 -10.62
N LEU A 95 17.83 17.70 -9.42
CA LEU A 95 16.64 17.60 -8.57
C LEU A 95 15.60 18.70 -8.85
N ASP A 96 15.85 19.59 -9.83
CA ASP A 96 15.01 20.76 -10.08
C ASP A 96 13.56 20.42 -10.43
N MET A 97 13.32 19.22 -10.97
CA MET A 97 11.99 18.76 -11.37
C MET A 97 11.33 17.85 -10.32
N ILE A 98 11.97 17.67 -9.17
CA ILE A 98 11.41 16.90 -8.06
C ILE A 98 10.61 17.82 -7.14
N THR A 99 9.41 17.42 -6.81
CA THR A 99 8.54 18.06 -5.81
C THR A 99 7.82 17.03 -4.97
N PHE A 100 7.25 17.42 -3.84
CA PHE A 100 6.29 16.61 -3.12
C PHE A 100 4.87 17.00 -3.55
N SER A 101 4.20 16.15 -4.34
CA SER A 101 2.81 16.41 -4.73
C SER A 101 1.87 16.32 -3.54
N SER A 102 2.18 15.45 -2.57
CA SER A 102 1.48 15.41 -1.28
C SER A 102 2.38 14.94 -0.15
N TYR A 103 2.13 15.47 1.04
CA TYR A 103 2.76 15.05 2.28
C TYR A 103 1.66 14.85 3.34
N VAL A 104 1.35 13.61 3.65
CA VAL A 104 0.36 13.27 4.68
C VAL A 104 1.10 12.76 5.91
N MET A 105 0.92 13.43 7.03
CA MET A 105 1.50 13.02 8.31
C MET A 105 0.37 12.70 9.28
N MET A 106 0.42 11.53 9.86
CA MET A 106 -0.52 11.05 10.86
C MET A 106 0.22 10.73 12.14
N VAL A 107 -0.39 11.10 13.25
CA VAL A 107 0.01 10.67 14.59
C VAL A 107 -0.99 9.59 15.04
N PRO A 108 -0.75 8.30 14.75
CA PRO A 108 -1.71 7.24 15.09
C PRO A 108 -1.78 6.97 16.59
N THR A 109 -0.72 7.24 17.32
CA THR A 109 -0.64 6.96 18.76
C THR A 109 0.18 7.99 19.51
N ILE A 110 -0.31 8.35 20.69
CA ILE A 110 0.42 9.15 21.66
C ILE A 110 0.46 8.35 22.96
N ASP A 111 1.66 7.93 23.35
CA ASP A 111 1.85 7.24 24.61
C ASP A 111 2.24 8.23 25.70
N ALA A 112 1.25 8.61 26.50
CA ALA A 112 1.44 9.50 27.64
C ALA A 112 2.39 8.92 28.68
N ARG A 113 2.53 7.62 28.76
CA ARG A 113 3.34 6.91 29.75
C ARG A 113 4.83 7.01 29.45
N SER A 114 5.22 6.68 28.22
CA SER A 114 6.60 6.84 27.74
C SER A 114 6.90 8.26 27.24
N ARG A 115 5.88 9.13 27.14
CA ARG A 115 5.93 10.45 26.50
C ARG A 115 6.47 10.39 25.08
N GLN A 116 5.91 9.45 24.32
CA GLN A 116 6.29 9.23 22.93
C GLN A 116 5.12 9.44 22.00
N VAL A 117 5.43 10.02 20.85
CA VAL A 117 4.52 10.23 19.74
C VAL A 117 5.01 9.36 18.59
N GLY A 118 4.20 8.40 18.17
CA GLY A 118 4.44 7.65 16.94
C GLY A 118 3.95 8.47 15.75
N VAL A 119 4.79 8.67 14.76
CA VAL A 119 4.47 9.38 13.53
C VAL A 119 4.52 8.42 12.35
N LEU A 120 3.50 8.50 11.51
CA LEU A 120 3.43 7.83 10.21
C LEU A 120 3.28 8.91 9.14
N ALA A 121 4.15 8.91 8.14
CA ALA A 121 4.03 9.84 7.04
C ALA A 121 4.09 9.14 5.68
N VAL A 122 3.26 9.61 4.76
CA VAL A 122 3.28 9.22 3.35
C VAL A 122 3.62 10.45 2.53
N VAL A 123 4.67 10.35 1.75
CA VAL A 123 5.12 11.42 0.84
C VAL A 123 5.06 10.91 -0.57
N ASN A 124 4.29 11.58 -1.41
CA ASN A 124 4.31 11.36 -2.85
C ASN A 124 5.35 12.26 -3.47
N VAL A 125 6.44 11.66 -3.92
CA VAL A 125 7.49 12.32 -4.68
C VAL A 125 7.07 12.33 -6.14
N ASP A 126 6.97 13.51 -6.75
CA ASP A 126 6.65 13.70 -8.16
C ASP A 126 7.87 14.20 -8.92
N ASN A 127 8.33 13.40 -9.85
CA ASN A 127 9.31 13.85 -10.86
C ASN A 127 8.53 14.39 -12.06
N GLN A 128 8.40 15.72 -12.11
CA GLN A 128 7.68 16.44 -13.17
C GLN A 128 8.46 16.52 -14.49
N GLY A 129 9.70 16.01 -14.50
CA GLY A 129 10.53 15.94 -15.69
C GLY A 129 10.19 14.73 -16.57
N ASP A 130 10.93 14.61 -17.65
CA ASP A 130 10.86 13.48 -18.59
C ASP A 130 12.07 12.54 -18.48
N ARG A 131 12.93 12.75 -17.46
CA ARG A 131 14.16 11.99 -17.22
C ARG A 131 14.15 11.29 -15.89
N LEU A 132 14.82 10.15 -15.85
CA LEU A 132 15.08 9.43 -14.61
C LEU A 132 16.10 10.22 -13.78
N TRP A 133 15.70 10.64 -12.57
CA TRP A 133 16.70 11.15 -11.64
C TRP A 133 17.44 9.98 -10.99
N ILE A 134 18.77 10.09 -10.95
CA ILE A 134 19.64 9.15 -10.25
C ILE A 134 20.94 9.88 -9.84
N PRO A 135 21.41 9.74 -8.57
CA PRO A 135 22.63 10.39 -8.14
C PRO A 135 23.87 9.74 -8.78
N ASP A 136 24.86 10.53 -9.10
CA ASP A 136 26.18 10.02 -9.49
C ASP A 136 27.02 9.72 -8.24
N LEU A 137 26.93 8.46 -7.76
CA LEU A 137 27.67 8.02 -6.58
C LEU A 137 29.19 7.93 -6.78
N GLN A 138 29.69 8.17 -8.00
CA GLN A 138 31.12 8.17 -8.33
C GLN A 138 31.68 9.61 -8.40
N ASP A 139 30.82 10.61 -8.34
CA ASP A 139 31.25 12.01 -8.29
C ASP A 139 32.02 12.27 -6.98
N PRO A 140 33.31 12.65 -7.03
CA PRO A 140 34.11 12.95 -5.84
C PRO A 140 33.60 14.18 -5.07
N ASP A 141 32.83 15.06 -5.73
CA ASP A 141 32.28 16.28 -5.16
C ASP A 141 30.81 16.05 -4.63
N LEU A 142 30.29 14.82 -4.71
CA LEU A 142 28.95 14.47 -4.24
C LEU A 142 28.75 14.88 -2.77
N THR A 143 27.70 15.60 -2.52
CA THR A 143 27.27 16.01 -1.17
C THR A 143 25.91 15.41 -0.82
N GLY A 144 25.54 15.46 0.46
CA GLY A 144 24.18 15.09 0.84
C GLY A 144 23.09 15.94 0.19
N LEU A 145 23.43 17.11 -0.39
CA LEU A 145 22.49 17.97 -1.09
C LEU A 145 22.12 17.44 -2.48
N ASP A 146 22.95 16.58 -3.04
CA ASP A 146 22.75 15.97 -4.34
C ASP A 146 21.93 14.67 -4.27
N LEU A 147 21.49 14.29 -3.05
CA LEU A 147 20.65 13.12 -2.79
C LEU A 147 19.20 13.52 -2.56
N LEU A 148 18.27 12.60 -2.81
CA LEU A 148 16.87 12.78 -2.45
C LEU A 148 16.71 12.74 -0.94
N ARG A 149 16.42 13.89 -0.31
CA ARG A 149 16.43 14.06 1.15
C ARG A 149 15.04 14.25 1.72
N PHE A 150 14.87 13.70 2.92
CA PHE A 150 13.69 13.87 3.74
C PHE A 150 14.14 14.35 5.11
N ASN A 151 13.74 15.56 5.46
CA ASN A 151 14.01 16.10 6.77
C ASN A 151 13.00 15.56 7.77
N LEU A 152 13.49 15.21 8.95
CA LEU A 152 12.70 14.76 10.11
C LEU A 152 12.98 15.70 11.28
N PRO A 153 12.07 15.77 12.24
CA PRO A 153 12.26 16.55 13.43
C PRO A 153 13.50 16.11 14.23
N GLU A 154 14.10 17.02 14.94
CA GLU A 154 15.22 16.70 15.82
C GLU A 154 14.79 15.69 16.91
N GLY A 155 15.63 14.70 17.17
CA GLY A 155 15.36 13.67 18.18
C GLY A 155 14.48 12.51 17.72
N PHE A 156 14.23 12.37 16.41
CA PHE A 156 13.56 11.19 15.88
C PHE A 156 14.32 9.89 16.20
N SER A 157 13.60 8.81 16.37
CA SER A 157 14.15 7.47 16.62
C SER A 157 13.28 6.40 15.95
N ASP A 158 13.80 5.17 15.87
CA ASP A 158 13.09 4.01 15.30
C ASP A 158 12.56 4.27 13.88
N LEU A 159 13.36 4.93 13.04
CA LEU A 159 13.00 5.22 11.65
C LEU A 159 12.84 3.93 10.85
N SER A 160 11.69 3.80 10.21
CA SER A 160 11.41 2.78 9.18
C SER A 160 10.95 3.48 7.92
N VAL A 161 11.50 3.07 6.77
CA VAL A 161 11.15 3.65 5.45
C VAL A 161 10.85 2.54 4.48
N GLU A 162 9.70 2.64 3.83
CA GLU A 162 9.28 1.79 2.70
C GLU A 162 9.03 2.69 1.48
N THR A 163 9.28 2.19 0.28
CA THR A 163 9.17 3.00 -0.93
C THR A 163 8.70 2.19 -2.12
N GLU A 164 7.92 2.84 -2.98
CA GLU A 164 7.58 2.34 -4.32
C GLU A 164 8.65 2.67 -5.38
N LEU A 165 9.66 3.47 -5.01
CA LEU A 165 10.77 3.76 -5.93
C LEU A 165 11.48 2.47 -6.36
N PRO A 166 12.02 2.44 -7.58
CA PRO A 166 12.77 1.29 -8.09
C PRO A 166 13.86 0.83 -7.14
N ALA A 167 14.08 -0.48 -7.09
CA ALA A 167 15.17 -1.07 -6.33
C ALA A 167 16.55 -0.64 -6.88
N GLY A 168 17.59 -0.80 -6.08
CA GLY A 168 18.98 -0.50 -6.45
C GLY A 168 19.56 0.71 -5.71
N GLY A 169 18.72 1.46 -4.96
CA GLY A 169 19.19 2.52 -4.06
C GLY A 169 19.36 2.05 -2.62
N ASN A 170 19.84 2.98 -1.80
CA ASN A 170 20.00 2.81 -0.36
C ASN A 170 19.30 3.94 0.38
N ILE A 171 18.85 3.65 1.58
CA ILE A 171 18.35 4.63 2.54
C ILE A 171 19.49 4.91 3.51
N LEU A 172 19.86 6.18 3.61
CA LEU A 172 20.96 6.67 4.43
C LEU A 172 20.39 7.57 5.52
N GLU A 173 20.38 7.09 6.75
CA GLU A 173 19.99 7.90 7.90
C GLU A 173 21.06 8.98 8.16
N ILE A 174 20.59 10.20 8.36
CA ILE A 174 21.42 11.39 8.65
C ILE A 174 20.83 12.12 9.87
N PRO A 175 21.60 12.98 10.55
CA PRO A 175 21.10 13.64 11.78
C PRO A 175 19.83 14.47 11.60
N THR A 176 19.56 14.93 10.39
CA THR A 176 18.39 15.75 10.03
C THR A 176 17.28 14.97 9.35
N GLY A 177 17.35 13.63 9.35
CA GLY A 177 16.37 12.78 8.70
C GLY A 177 17.01 11.63 7.92
N PHE A 178 16.71 11.49 6.65
CA PHE A 178 17.35 10.49 5.78
C PHE A 178 17.50 10.99 4.35
N ALA A 179 18.36 10.32 3.61
CA ALA A 179 18.55 10.52 2.18
C ALA A 179 18.40 9.19 1.44
N MET A 180 17.95 9.25 0.21
CA MET A 180 17.76 8.09 -0.66
C MET A 180 18.59 8.22 -1.93
N THR A 181 19.07 7.07 -2.42
CA THR A 181 19.79 6.96 -3.70
C THR A 181 19.02 6.16 -4.72
N ASN A 182 17.76 5.84 -4.43
CA ASN A 182 16.88 5.14 -5.36
C ASN A 182 16.62 5.98 -6.61
N PRO A 183 16.61 5.38 -7.81
CA PRO A 183 16.17 6.08 -9.01
C PRO A 183 14.75 6.62 -8.87
N VAL A 184 14.50 7.85 -9.34
CA VAL A 184 13.17 8.47 -9.35
C VAL A 184 12.72 8.64 -10.81
N PRO A 185 11.89 7.73 -11.33
CA PRO A 185 11.34 7.86 -12.68
C PRO A 185 10.36 9.03 -12.77
N PRO A 186 10.08 9.53 -13.97
CA PRO A 186 8.99 10.48 -14.20
C PRO A 186 7.65 10.02 -13.64
N GLY A 187 6.92 10.94 -13.02
CA GLY A 187 5.65 10.71 -12.35
C GLY A 187 5.78 10.54 -10.84
N GLU A 188 4.70 10.13 -10.21
CA GLU A 188 4.59 10.02 -8.76
C GLU A 188 5.06 8.65 -8.25
N SER A 189 5.71 8.66 -7.08
CA SER A 189 6.10 7.47 -6.32
C SER A 189 5.90 7.72 -4.83
N ALA A 190 5.27 6.78 -4.14
CA ALA A 190 5.02 6.91 -2.72
C ALA A 190 6.22 6.45 -1.88
N ILE A 191 6.47 7.21 -0.81
CA ILE A 191 7.41 6.86 0.25
C ILE A 191 6.64 6.89 1.56
N LEU A 192 6.68 5.77 2.25
CA LEU A 192 6.11 5.61 3.57
C LEU A 192 7.23 5.64 4.59
N MET A 193 7.07 6.44 5.63
CA MET A 193 8.01 6.48 6.73
C MET A 193 7.28 6.46 8.07
N SER A 194 7.89 5.83 9.06
CA SER A 194 7.44 5.90 10.44
C SER A 194 8.61 6.14 11.37
N TYR A 195 8.39 6.88 12.42
CA TYR A 195 9.39 7.21 13.43
C TYR A 195 8.73 7.58 14.75
N ILE A 196 9.51 7.63 15.80
CA ILE A 196 9.07 8.00 17.15
C ILE A 196 9.75 9.31 17.54
N LEU A 197 8.98 10.17 18.21
CA LEU A 197 9.45 11.40 18.83
C LEU A 197 9.15 11.37 20.33
N GLU A 198 10.05 11.91 21.13
CA GLU A 198 9.85 12.09 22.56
C GLU A 198 9.39 13.52 22.82
N TYR A 199 8.48 13.69 23.78
CA TYR A 199 8.02 15.02 24.19
C TYR A 199 8.19 15.27 25.69
N GLU A 200 8.44 16.51 26.05
CA GLU A 200 8.51 16.96 27.42
C GLU A 200 7.35 17.94 27.70
N GLY A 201 6.68 17.79 28.86
CA GLY A 201 5.55 18.63 29.20
C GLY A 201 4.28 18.28 28.42
N ASP A 202 3.41 19.25 28.16
CA ASP A 202 2.12 19.14 27.51
C ASP A 202 2.11 19.69 26.08
N SER A 203 3.26 20.09 25.56
CA SER A 203 3.40 20.63 24.22
C SER A 203 4.73 20.16 23.61
N PHE A 204 4.76 20.14 22.29
CA PHE A 204 5.89 19.72 21.51
C PHE A 204 5.93 20.49 20.18
N ASP A 205 7.06 21.13 19.90
CA ASP A 205 7.30 21.84 18.66
C ASP A 205 7.97 20.91 17.65
N PHE A 206 7.45 20.95 16.44
CA PHE A 206 7.83 20.10 15.36
C PHE A 206 8.26 20.96 14.17
N ASP A 207 9.55 21.00 13.90
CA ASP A 207 10.09 21.72 12.75
C ASP A 207 10.33 20.77 11.60
N LEU A 208 9.65 21.01 10.48
CA LEU A 208 9.79 20.22 9.27
C LEU A 208 10.25 21.11 8.11
N LYS A 209 11.41 20.80 7.55
CA LYS A 209 11.92 21.47 6.36
C LYS A 209 11.54 20.69 5.10
N LEU A 210 11.01 21.40 4.11
CA LEU A 210 10.58 20.85 2.82
C LEU A 210 11.61 21.17 1.72
N PRO A 211 12.60 20.31 1.47
CA PRO A 211 13.69 20.62 0.54
C PRO A 211 13.21 20.79 -0.92
N TYR A 212 12.07 20.19 -1.27
CA TYR A 212 11.51 20.25 -2.63
C TYR A 212 10.16 20.96 -2.68
N GLY A 213 9.75 21.63 -1.57
CA GLY A 213 8.40 22.16 -1.44
C GLY A 213 7.36 21.05 -1.27
N ALA A 214 6.09 21.45 -1.27
CA ALA A 214 4.96 20.52 -1.31
C ALA A 214 3.72 21.21 -1.87
N ASP A 215 3.00 20.53 -2.77
CA ASP A 215 1.75 21.07 -3.30
C ASP A 215 0.66 21.02 -2.24
N GLN A 216 0.59 19.92 -1.48
CA GLN A 216 -0.39 19.73 -0.41
C GLN A 216 0.25 19.05 0.80
N ILE A 217 -0.06 19.54 2.00
CA ILE A 217 0.31 18.90 3.27
C ILE A 217 -0.94 18.71 4.11
N ARG A 218 -1.09 17.51 4.66
CA ARG A 218 -2.16 17.17 5.58
C ARG A 218 -1.60 16.57 6.86
N LEU A 219 -2.01 17.11 7.99
CA LEU A 219 -1.64 16.65 9.31
C LEU A 219 -2.86 16.09 10.03
N LEU A 220 -2.74 14.89 10.60
CA LEU A 220 -3.81 14.19 11.30
C LEU A 220 -3.35 13.80 12.71
N VAL A 221 -4.18 14.16 13.71
CA VAL A 221 -3.96 13.78 15.11
C VAL A 221 -5.25 13.18 15.66
N PRO A 222 -5.20 12.11 16.46
CA PRO A 222 -6.39 11.47 17.00
C PRO A 222 -7.19 12.45 17.86
N ASP A 223 -8.51 12.32 17.81
CA ASP A 223 -9.39 13.12 18.68
C ASP A 223 -9.06 12.86 20.15
N GLY A 224 -8.85 13.94 20.92
CA GLY A 224 -8.34 13.84 22.29
C GLY A 224 -6.83 13.61 22.44
N GLY A 225 -6.07 13.51 21.34
CA GLY A 225 -4.61 13.36 21.32
C GLY A 225 -3.84 14.68 21.37
N GLY A 226 -4.53 15.81 21.60
CA GLY A 226 -3.95 17.14 21.60
C GLY A 226 -4.50 18.03 20.50
N ARG A 227 -3.95 19.24 20.41
CA ARG A 227 -4.31 20.24 19.41
C ARG A 227 -3.12 20.52 18.50
N ILE A 228 -3.38 20.63 17.19
CA ILE A 228 -2.36 21.01 16.22
C ILE A 228 -2.48 22.50 15.94
N GLU A 229 -1.37 23.20 15.97
CA GLU A 229 -1.22 24.58 15.54
C GLU A 229 -0.10 24.65 14.50
N ALA A 230 -0.41 25.14 13.30
CA ALA A 230 0.57 25.31 12.23
C ALA A 230 0.20 26.52 11.38
N SER A 231 1.21 27.29 10.98
CA SER A 231 1.01 28.46 10.12
C SER A 231 0.87 28.04 8.66
N GLY A 232 -0.11 28.63 7.95
CA GLY A 232 -0.35 28.31 6.53
C GLY A 232 -1.33 27.16 6.28
N PHE A 233 -1.95 26.64 7.33
CA PHE A 233 -2.98 25.61 7.25
C PHE A 233 -4.39 26.19 7.41
N GLY A 234 -5.39 25.45 6.88
CA GLY A 234 -6.80 25.77 7.00
C GLY A 234 -7.38 25.50 8.39
N GLU A 235 -8.71 25.48 8.46
CA GLU A 235 -9.43 25.16 9.69
C GLU A 235 -9.33 23.65 10.00
N ILE A 236 -9.50 23.31 11.28
CA ILE A 236 -9.49 21.92 11.74
C ILE A 236 -10.76 21.23 11.27
N GLU A 237 -10.61 20.10 10.59
CA GLU A 237 -11.69 19.22 10.16
C GLU A 237 -11.61 17.88 10.88
N SER A 238 -12.75 17.31 11.25
CA SER A 238 -12.78 15.94 11.79
C SER A 238 -12.94 14.94 10.66
N VAL A 239 -12.03 13.97 10.61
CA VAL A 239 -11.98 12.91 9.59
C VAL A 239 -12.00 11.55 10.28
N VAL A 240 -12.77 10.60 9.75
CA VAL A 240 -12.81 9.22 10.24
C VAL A 240 -11.86 8.39 9.40
N VAL A 241 -10.91 7.72 10.06
CA VAL A 241 -9.95 6.78 9.44
C VAL A 241 -10.08 5.43 10.15
N GLY A 242 -10.65 4.46 9.46
CA GLY A 242 -11.03 3.19 10.09
C GLY A 242 -12.12 3.40 11.14
N ASP A 243 -11.85 2.98 12.38
CA ASP A 243 -12.77 3.15 13.52
C ASP A 243 -12.45 4.40 14.37
N ASP A 244 -11.38 5.13 14.03
CA ASP A 244 -10.88 6.24 14.81
C ASP A 244 -11.19 7.60 14.17
N VAL A 245 -11.41 8.60 15.02
CA VAL A 245 -11.65 9.99 14.61
C VAL A 245 -10.36 10.78 14.77
N PHE A 246 -10.00 11.52 13.71
CA PHE A 246 -8.82 12.38 13.67
C PHE A 246 -9.24 13.82 13.43
N ASN A 247 -8.51 14.74 14.05
CA ASN A 247 -8.51 16.15 13.71
C ASN A 247 -7.45 16.36 12.61
N SER A 248 -7.88 16.90 11.49
CA SER A 248 -7.05 17.13 10.29
C SER A 248 -6.93 18.60 10.01
N ILE A 249 -5.73 19.06 9.68
CA ILE A 249 -5.50 20.37 9.07
C ILE A 249 -4.79 20.17 7.73
N GLU A 250 -5.07 21.06 6.78
CA GLU A 250 -4.56 20.98 5.43
C GLU A 250 -4.03 22.33 4.97
N GLY A 251 -2.88 22.30 4.28
CA GLY A 251 -2.24 23.45 3.69
C GLY A 251 -1.77 23.15 2.29
N GLU A 252 -1.62 24.18 1.45
CA GLU A 252 -1.28 24.04 0.04
C GLU A 252 -0.15 24.98 -0.38
N ASN A 253 0.57 24.61 -1.45
CA ASN A 253 1.53 25.44 -2.15
C ASN A 253 2.71 25.92 -1.28
N PHE A 254 3.36 24.98 -0.61
CA PHE A 254 4.57 25.26 0.16
C PHE A 254 5.80 25.34 -0.76
N ALA A 255 6.56 26.41 -0.64
CA ALA A 255 7.73 26.66 -1.48
C ALA A 255 8.88 25.68 -1.17
N ILE A 256 9.83 25.57 -2.11
CA ILE A 256 11.10 24.88 -1.89
C ILE A 256 11.82 25.50 -0.68
N ASP A 257 12.45 24.66 0.13
CA ASP A 257 13.14 25.02 1.37
C ASP A 257 12.24 25.69 2.43
N HIS A 258 10.92 25.55 2.32
CA HIS A 258 9.99 26.07 3.34
C HIS A 258 10.19 25.34 4.66
N GLU A 259 10.21 26.09 5.76
CA GLU A 259 10.24 25.56 7.12
C GLU A 259 8.83 25.64 7.74
N LEU A 260 8.27 24.50 8.07
CA LEU A 260 7.01 24.37 8.77
C LEU A 260 7.28 24.27 10.27
N ASN A 261 6.72 25.20 11.04
CA ASN A 261 6.69 25.09 12.48
C ASN A 261 5.31 24.57 12.88
N ILE A 262 5.27 23.40 13.44
CA ILE A 262 4.04 22.73 13.88
C ILE A 262 4.14 22.55 15.39
N THR A 263 3.14 22.99 16.11
CA THR A 263 3.05 22.82 17.56
C THR A 263 1.95 21.82 17.87
N PHE A 264 2.28 20.77 18.59
CA PHE A 264 1.31 19.91 19.26
C PHE A 264 1.13 20.42 20.68
N ALA A 265 -0.08 20.82 21.04
CA ALA A 265 -0.42 21.32 22.36
C ALA A 265 -1.45 20.40 23.03
N ASP A 266 -1.59 20.53 24.34
CA ASP A 266 -2.53 19.75 25.14
C ASP A 266 -2.28 18.22 25.07
N LEU A 267 -1.01 17.82 24.92
CA LEU A 267 -0.63 16.42 24.87
C LEU A 267 -0.96 15.69 26.19
N PRO A 268 -1.40 14.44 26.11
CA PRO A 268 -1.77 13.68 27.29
C PRO A 268 -0.55 13.46 28.20
N GLN A 269 -0.75 13.66 29.50
CA GLN A 269 0.26 13.49 30.52
C GLN A 269 0.07 12.18 31.29
N PRO A 270 1.16 11.47 31.70
CA PRO A 270 1.04 10.28 32.50
C PRO A 270 0.37 10.60 33.85
N THR A 271 -0.64 9.83 34.21
CA THR A 271 -1.26 9.95 35.52
C THR A 271 -0.35 9.39 36.60
N ALA A 272 -0.43 9.93 37.84
CA ALA A 272 0.41 9.48 38.95
C ALA A 272 0.29 7.97 39.30
N LEU A 273 -0.83 7.34 38.90
CA LEU A 273 -1.04 5.89 39.03
C LEU A 273 -0.36 5.08 37.92
N GLN A 274 -0.17 5.67 36.76
CA GLN A 274 0.51 5.04 35.62
C GLN A 274 2.04 5.00 35.85
N THR A 275 2.61 6.02 36.45
CA THR A 275 4.03 6.04 36.83
C THR A 275 4.43 4.93 37.79
N LEU A 276 3.48 4.39 38.56
CA LEU A 276 3.73 3.26 39.47
C LEU A 276 3.65 1.89 38.81
N SER A 277 2.89 1.73 37.69
CA SER A 277 2.80 0.46 36.97
C SER A 277 3.94 0.26 35.96
N ASP A 278 4.61 1.35 35.55
CA ASP A 278 5.67 1.32 34.54
C ASP A 278 6.92 0.54 34.92
N PHE A 279 7.05 0.22 36.22
CA PHE A 279 8.08 -0.66 36.70
C PHE A 279 7.91 -2.13 36.25
N PHE A 280 6.77 -2.50 35.62
CA PHE A 280 6.46 -3.92 35.42
C PHE A 280 6.21 -4.37 33.98
N ASP A 281 6.06 -3.51 32.94
CA ASP A 281 5.70 -3.94 31.59
C ASP A 281 6.49 -3.24 30.48
N GLY A 282 7.60 -3.82 30.09
CA GLY A 282 8.32 -3.48 28.87
C GLY A 282 8.01 -4.46 27.73
N ARG A 283 7.64 -3.95 26.55
CA ARG A 283 7.75 -4.59 25.20
C ARG A 283 6.52 -4.94 24.39
N THR A 284 5.29 -4.82 24.85
CA THR A 284 4.10 -5.29 24.09
C THR A 284 3.54 -4.27 23.10
N TYR A 285 3.87 -2.99 23.19
CA TYR A 285 3.25 -1.93 22.40
C TYR A 285 3.76 -1.87 20.94
N ILE A 286 5.00 -2.29 20.67
CA ILE A 286 5.58 -2.30 19.33
C ILE A 286 4.75 -3.17 18.36
N ILE A 287 4.23 -4.29 18.87
CA ILE A 287 3.40 -5.20 18.06
C ILE A 287 2.06 -4.56 17.71
N VAL A 288 1.48 -3.79 18.63
CA VAL A 288 0.17 -3.13 18.42
C VAL A 288 0.30 -1.99 17.40
N ILE A 289 1.38 -1.21 17.45
CA ILE A 289 1.66 -0.14 16.48
C ILE A 289 1.76 -0.69 15.05
N ILE A 290 2.50 -1.78 14.86
CA ILE A 290 2.65 -2.43 13.54
C ILE A 290 1.28 -2.88 12.99
N TRP A 291 0.40 -3.41 13.84
CA TRP A 291 -0.93 -3.86 13.42
C TRP A 291 -1.89 -2.71 13.09
N VAL A 292 -1.88 -1.64 13.87
CA VAL A 292 -2.73 -0.45 13.65
C VAL A 292 -2.28 0.29 12.37
N VAL A 293 -0.96 0.41 12.19
CA VAL A 293 -0.37 1.04 11.00
C VAL A 293 -0.69 0.24 9.73
N GLY A 294 -0.57 -1.08 9.78
CA GLY A 294 -0.93 -1.95 8.65
C GLY A 294 -2.41 -1.84 8.25
N LEU A 295 -3.31 -1.72 9.23
CA LEU A 295 -4.75 -1.55 8.99
C LEU A 295 -5.10 -0.16 8.44
N ALA A 296 -4.46 0.91 8.95
CA ALA A 296 -4.69 2.27 8.48
C ALA A 296 -4.22 2.45 7.02
N LEU A 297 -3.08 1.86 6.66
CA LEU A 297 -2.58 1.88 5.28
C LEU A 297 -3.50 1.14 4.30
N LEU A 298 -4.02 -0.02 4.71
CA LEU A 298 -5.00 -0.75 3.90
C LEU A 298 -6.29 0.06 3.71
N ALA A 299 -6.70 0.84 4.70
CA ALA A 299 -7.88 1.70 4.61
C ALA A 299 -7.66 2.90 3.67
N ILE A 300 -6.48 3.56 3.73
CA ILE A 300 -6.12 4.68 2.84
C ILE A 300 -5.96 4.20 1.40
N LEU A 301 -5.27 3.07 1.19
CA LEU A 301 -5.14 2.45 -0.13
C LEU A 301 -6.51 1.99 -0.67
N GLY A 302 -7.34 1.41 0.19
CA GLY A 302 -8.71 1.02 -0.14
C GLY A 302 -9.58 2.22 -0.51
N TYR A 303 -9.43 3.35 0.17
CA TYR A 303 -10.17 4.57 -0.13
C TYR A 303 -9.70 5.22 -1.45
N ALA A 304 -8.40 5.24 -1.71
CA ALA A 304 -7.85 5.71 -3.00
C ALA A 304 -8.35 4.85 -4.17
N ILE A 305 -8.34 3.52 -4.02
CA ILE A 305 -8.89 2.59 -5.02
C ILE A 305 -10.41 2.73 -5.16
N TYR A 306 -11.13 2.97 -4.07
CA TYR A 306 -12.59 3.18 -4.09
C TYR A 306 -12.97 4.50 -4.77
N SER A 307 -12.22 5.58 -4.54
CA SER A 307 -12.49 6.88 -5.17
C SER A 307 -12.23 6.87 -6.67
N THR A 308 -11.22 6.13 -7.13
CA THR A 308 -10.94 5.96 -8.57
C THR A 308 -11.92 5.02 -9.26
N ARG A 309 -12.51 4.03 -8.55
CA ARG A 309 -13.53 3.12 -9.12
C ARG A 309 -14.93 3.71 -9.17
N LYS A 310 -15.23 4.79 -8.47
CA LYS A 310 -16.58 5.42 -8.47
C LYS A 310 -16.88 6.22 -9.74
N SER A 311 -15.93 6.32 -10.68
CA SER A 311 -16.12 7.04 -11.96
C SER A 311 -16.54 6.15 -13.14
N GLU A 312 -16.55 4.82 -12.98
CA GLU A 312 -17.02 3.91 -14.04
C GLU A 312 -17.65 2.67 -13.44
N SER A 313 -18.94 2.64 -13.34
CA SER A 313 -19.79 1.47 -13.66
C SER A 313 -21.24 1.79 -13.34
N ALA A 314 -22.02 1.91 -14.39
CA ALA A 314 -23.45 1.62 -14.36
C ALA A 314 -23.61 0.10 -14.17
N PRO A 315 -24.65 -0.36 -13.47
CA PRO A 315 -24.86 -1.79 -13.29
C PRO A 315 -25.40 -2.41 -14.58
N ASP A 316 -24.71 -3.43 -15.07
CA ASP A 316 -25.28 -4.41 -15.99
C ASP A 316 -26.07 -5.43 -15.15
N ASP A 317 -27.39 -5.34 -15.25
CA ASP A 317 -28.32 -6.38 -14.84
C ASP A 317 -28.22 -7.55 -15.84
N ASP A 318 -27.71 -8.71 -15.36
CA ASP A 318 -28.12 -10.05 -15.85
C ASP A 318 -27.15 -11.16 -15.37
N GLU A 319 -27.12 -11.44 -14.05
CA GLU A 319 -26.77 -12.78 -13.56
C GLU A 319 -27.93 -13.32 -12.69
N PRO A 320 -28.36 -14.57 -12.92
CA PRO A 320 -29.45 -15.15 -12.13
C PRO A 320 -28.98 -15.34 -10.68
N ALA A 321 -29.72 -14.77 -9.74
CA ALA A 321 -29.48 -14.88 -8.32
C ALA A 321 -29.39 -16.36 -7.88
N THR A 322 -28.32 -16.70 -7.19
CA THR A 322 -28.19 -18.06 -6.62
C THR A 322 -28.93 -18.14 -5.28
N ARG A 323 -29.27 -19.35 -4.84
CA ARG A 323 -29.93 -19.59 -3.54
C ARG A 323 -29.09 -19.03 -2.37
N GLU A 324 -27.76 -19.10 -2.46
CA GLU A 324 -26.86 -18.54 -1.45
C GLU A 324 -26.92 -17.02 -1.38
N ASP A 325 -27.09 -16.36 -2.51
CA ASP A 325 -27.25 -14.90 -2.58
C ASP A 325 -28.55 -14.47 -1.89
N VAL A 326 -29.66 -15.19 -2.14
CA VAL A 326 -30.97 -14.91 -1.51
C VAL A 326 -30.93 -15.15 0.00
N LEU A 327 -30.26 -16.19 0.47
CA LEU A 327 -30.08 -16.46 1.91
C LEU A 327 -29.21 -15.39 2.59
N THR A 328 -28.20 -14.90 1.89
CA THR A 328 -27.37 -13.81 2.39
C THR A 328 -28.16 -12.50 2.48
N GLU A 329 -29.06 -12.25 1.53
CA GLU A 329 -29.90 -11.05 1.54
C GLU A 329 -30.97 -11.12 2.65
N ILE A 330 -31.50 -12.31 2.97
CA ILE A 330 -32.37 -12.51 4.15
C ILE A 330 -31.60 -12.21 5.44
N ALA A 331 -30.36 -12.70 5.58
CA ALA A 331 -29.55 -12.46 6.77
C ALA A 331 -29.24 -10.97 6.96
N ASN A 332 -28.93 -10.27 5.88
CA ASN A 332 -28.69 -8.82 5.91
C ASN A 332 -29.97 -8.04 6.29
N LEU A 333 -31.13 -8.49 5.79
CA LEU A 333 -32.42 -7.88 6.14
C LEU A 333 -32.81 -8.10 7.60
N ASP A 334 -32.48 -9.27 8.17
CA ASP A 334 -32.67 -9.58 9.58
C ASP A 334 -31.76 -8.69 10.48
N ASP A 335 -30.51 -8.47 10.09
CA ASP A 335 -29.55 -7.57 10.77
C ASP A 335 -29.99 -6.09 10.70
N ASP A 336 -30.47 -5.65 9.54
CA ASP A 336 -30.99 -4.29 9.37
C ASP A 336 -32.26 -4.04 10.20
N PHE A 337 -33.09 -5.04 10.37
CA PHE A 337 -34.26 -4.97 11.23
C PHE A 337 -33.88 -4.92 12.73
N GLU A 338 -32.94 -5.76 13.18
CA GLU A 338 -32.41 -5.69 14.55
C GLU A 338 -31.74 -4.37 14.87
N SER A 339 -31.08 -3.74 13.88
CA SER A 339 -30.45 -2.44 13.99
C SER A 339 -31.44 -1.27 13.91
N GLY A 340 -32.72 -1.53 13.65
CA GLY A 340 -33.78 -0.51 13.57
C GLY A 340 -33.78 0.32 12.30
N ASN A 341 -33.09 -0.15 11.24
CA ASN A 341 -32.97 0.56 9.95
C ASN A 341 -34.16 0.29 9.01
N VAL A 342 -35.01 -0.69 9.30
CA VAL A 342 -36.15 -1.09 8.48
C VAL A 342 -37.41 -1.15 9.34
N GLU A 343 -38.55 -0.60 8.83
CA GLU A 343 -39.85 -0.68 9.51
C GLU A 343 -40.42 -2.09 9.46
N GLN A 344 -41.19 -2.49 10.49
CA GLN A 344 -41.71 -3.84 10.67
C GLN A 344 -42.54 -4.32 9.46
N ASP A 345 -43.38 -3.48 8.89
CA ASP A 345 -44.25 -3.81 7.76
C ASP A 345 -43.45 -4.05 6.48
N ASP A 346 -42.35 -3.29 6.28
CA ASP A 346 -41.44 -3.46 5.14
C ASP A 346 -40.55 -4.68 5.30
N TYR A 347 -40.11 -4.97 6.54
CA TYR A 347 -39.32 -6.15 6.86
C TYR A 347 -40.13 -7.43 6.61
N GLU A 348 -41.38 -7.53 7.12
CA GLU A 348 -42.21 -8.71 6.94
C GLU A 348 -42.50 -8.98 5.46
N ARG A 349 -42.81 -7.93 4.68
CA ARG A 349 -43.05 -8.05 3.24
C ARG A 349 -41.83 -8.54 2.48
N ARG A 350 -40.69 -7.89 2.65
CA ARG A 350 -39.45 -8.25 1.94
C ARG A 350 -38.93 -9.61 2.32
N ARG A 351 -39.07 -9.98 3.59
CA ARG A 351 -38.67 -11.29 4.09
C ARG A 351 -39.51 -12.40 3.48
N GLU A 352 -40.81 -12.18 3.29
CA GLU A 352 -41.72 -13.13 2.65
C GLU A 352 -41.42 -13.31 1.17
N GLU A 353 -41.14 -12.21 0.46
CA GLU A 353 -40.72 -12.20 -0.96
C GLU A 353 -39.40 -12.98 -1.17
N LEU A 354 -38.38 -12.73 -0.36
CA LEU A 354 -37.08 -13.42 -0.45
C LEU A 354 -37.20 -14.91 -0.07
N LYS A 355 -38.07 -15.26 0.88
CA LYS A 355 -38.31 -16.64 1.26
C LYS A 355 -39.04 -17.44 0.18
N ASP A 356 -39.99 -16.83 -0.50
CA ASP A 356 -40.67 -17.43 -1.65
C ASP A 356 -39.68 -17.64 -2.81
N LEU A 357 -38.80 -16.68 -3.08
CA LEU A 357 -37.75 -16.80 -4.08
C LEU A 357 -36.76 -17.94 -3.74
N ALA A 358 -36.35 -18.06 -2.47
CA ALA A 358 -35.47 -19.12 -2.01
C ALA A 358 -36.09 -20.53 -2.16
N LEU A 359 -37.44 -20.66 -1.94
CA LEU A 359 -38.14 -21.89 -2.13
C LEU A 359 -38.34 -22.26 -3.61
N GLU A 360 -38.49 -21.26 -4.49
CA GLU A 360 -38.58 -21.45 -5.94
C GLU A 360 -37.26 -21.97 -6.52
N LEU A 361 -36.12 -21.42 -6.03
CA LEU A 361 -34.78 -21.88 -6.39
C LEU A 361 -34.47 -23.30 -5.86
N ASP A 362 -35.01 -23.68 -4.68
CA ASP A 362 -34.84 -25.02 -4.11
C ASP A 362 -35.63 -26.09 -4.90
N SER A 363 -36.83 -25.73 -5.37
CA SER A 363 -37.66 -26.61 -6.20
C SER A 363 -37.11 -26.85 -7.62
N SER A 364 -36.27 -25.93 -8.10
CA SER A 364 -35.60 -26.05 -9.40
C SER A 364 -34.31 -26.89 -9.33
N SER A 365 -33.67 -27.00 -8.14
CA SER A 365 -32.46 -27.81 -7.94
C SER A 365 -32.74 -29.28 -7.67
N ASP A 366 -33.93 -29.61 -7.05
CA ASP A 366 -34.32 -30.99 -6.73
C ASP A 366 -34.78 -31.83 -7.94
N SER A 367 -34.85 -31.18 -9.12
CA SER A 367 -35.20 -31.85 -10.38
C SER A 367 -33.98 -32.40 -11.16
N GLN A 368 -32.79 -32.31 -10.61
CA GLN A 368 -31.54 -32.77 -11.29
C GLN A 368 -30.78 -33.90 -10.55
N GLU A 369 -31.18 -34.33 -9.39
CA GLU A 369 -30.49 -35.39 -8.62
C GLU A 369 -31.30 -36.69 -8.47
N GLU A 370 -32.04 -37.12 -9.47
CA GLU A 370 -32.63 -38.47 -9.50
C GLU A 370 -32.11 -39.25 -10.70
N SER A 371 -30.87 -39.71 -10.64
CA SER A 371 -30.42 -40.96 -11.32
C SER A 371 -28.91 -41.20 -11.01
N GLN A 372 -28.68 -42.05 -10.04
CA GLN A 372 -27.79 -43.21 -10.17
C GLN A 372 -27.57 -43.90 -8.85
N ASP A 373 -28.17 -45.03 -8.84
CA ASP A 373 -28.27 -46.22 -8.06
C ASP A 373 -26.96 -46.78 -7.47
N GLU A 374 -27.05 -47.15 -6.28
CA GLU A 374 -26.77 -48.34 -5.43
C GLU A 374 -25.69 -49.39 -5.82
N PRO A 375 -25.39 -50.36 -4.95
CA PRO A 375 -24.32 -50.39 -3.92
C PRO A 375 -23.39 -51.64 -4.04
N ALA A 376 -22.34 -51.74 -3.22
CA ALA A 376 -21.83 -53.01 -2.65
C ALA A 376 -20.63 -52.71 -1.76
N ASP A 377 -20.73 -52.93 -0.53
CA ASP A 377 -20.63 -54.09 0.35
C ASP A 377 -19.18 -54.57 0.66
N SER A 378 -19.02 -54.84 1.95
CA SER A 378 -18.01 -55.69 2.62
C SER A 378 -16.65 -55.06 2.97
N ASP A 379 -16.44 -54.87 4.20
CA ASP A 379 -16.10 -55.80 5.28
C ASP A 379 -14.62 -55.70 5.72
N THR A 380 -14.48 -55.60 7.00
CA THR A 380 -13.51 -56.27 7.90
C THR A 380 -12.20 -55.56 8.26
N ALA A 381 -12.21 -55.16 9.50
CA ALA A 381 -11.36 -55.59 10.63
C ALA A 381 -9.98 -54.96 10.83
N GLU A 382 -9.91 -54.36 11.96
CA GLU A 382 -9.10 -54.74 13.15
C GLU A 382 -7.60 -54.54 13.10
N SER A 383 -7.25 -53.85 14.12
CA SER A 383 -6.22 -54.08 15.15
C SER A 383 -4.93 -53.30 15.04
N ASP A 384 -4.76 -52.61 16.09
CA ASP A 384 -3.81 -52.68 17.20
C ASP A 384 -2.42 -52.03 16.99
N GLU A 385 -2.25 -51.15 17.95
CA GLU A 385 -1.16 -51.13 18.96
C GLU A 385 0.22 -50.56 18.59
N GLN A 386 0.49 -49.56 19.38
CA GLN A 386 1.72 -49.37 20.21
C GLN A 386 3.01 -48.83 19.56
N ASP A 387 3.30 -47.74 20.17
CA ASP A 387 4.46 -47.45 21.01
C ASP A 387 5.80 -47.00 20.39
N GLU A 388 6.22 -45.97 21.04
CA GLU A 388 7.56 -45.68 21.56
C GLU A 388 8.53 -44.85 20.75
N LYS A 389 8.74 -43.68 21.39
CA LYS A 389 10.04 -43.11 21.81
C LYS A 389 11.14 -42.81 20.80
N SER A 390 11.52 -41.58 20.90
CA SER A 390 12.77 -41.02 21.39
C SER A 390 13.70 -40.40 20.37
N GLU A 391 14.11 -39.21 20.77
CA GLU A 391 15.45 -38.62 20.73
C GLU A 391 16.23 -38.57 19.42
N SER A 392 16.38 -37.38 18.92
CA SER A 392 17.64 -36.61 18.97
C SER A 392 17.43 -35.19 18.49
#